data_e7771d07d405b733fdb6b7db827002fd
#
_entry.id   e7771d07d405b733fdb6b7db827002fd
#
_cell.length_a   1.000
_cell.length_b   1.000
_cell.length_c   1.000
_cell.angle_alpha   90.00
_cell.angle_beta   90.00
_cell.angle_gamma   90.00
#
_symmetry.space_group_name_H-M   'P 1'
#
loop_
_entity.id
_entity.type
_entity.pdbx_description
1 polymer ?
#
loop_
_entity_poly.entity_id
_entity_poly.type
_entity_poly.pdbx_seq_one_letter_code
_entity_poly.pdbx_strand_id
1 'polypeptide(L)'
;MGRFVIRRATENDVPLVLDFIRKLAEYEKLLHEVVATEEILYQSLFVEKKAEVVIAEEEGNPVGFALYFHNFSTFVGRKGLYLEDLFVLPSKRGLGYGKALLKHLAQIAVERNCGRMEWVCLDWNKSSIDFYKSMNANPMEDWTIYRLTGENLLNMAKK
;
A
#
# COMPACT_ATOMS: atom_id res chain seq x y z
N MET A 1 -12.50 -25.27 -5.07
CA MET A 1 -11.50 -24.21 -4.98
C MET A 1 -12.09 -22.88 -5.35
N GLY A 2 -11.86 -21.88 -4.53
CA GLY A 2 -12.34 -20.54 -4.80
C GLY A 2 -11.62 -19.87 -5.95
N ARG A 3 -12.35 -19.10 -6.75
CA ARG A 3 -11.75 -18.29 -7.80
C ARG A 3 -11.15 -17.03 -7.17
N PHE A 4 -9.85 -16.85 -7.35
CA PHE A 4 -9.13 -15.68 -6.87
C PHE A 4 -8.77 -14.77 -8.06
N VAL A 5 -9.11 -13.49 -7.95
CA VAL A 5 -8.76 -12.48 -8.95
C VAL A 5 -8.27 -11.21 -8.28
N ILE A 6 -7.39 -10.49 -8.98
CA ILE A 6 -6.97 -9.15 -8.60
C ILE A 6 -7.46 -8.21 -9.70
N ARG A 7 -8.19 -7.16 -9.31
CA ARG A 7 -8.72 -6.18 -10.25
C ARG A 7 -8.39 -4.76 -9.81
N ARG A 8 -8.42 -3.83 -10.74
CA ARG A 8 -8.30 -2.42 -10.39
C ARG A 8 -9.55 -1.96 -9.64
N ALA A 9 -9.35 -1.08 -8.66
CA ALA A 9 -10.47 -0.45 -7.98
C ALA A 9 -11.16 0.54 -8.92
N THR A 10 -12.47 0.70 -8.73
CA THR A 10 -13.28 1.72 -9.40
C THR A 10 -13.75 2.73 -8.38
N GLU A 11 -14.37 3.80 -8.86
CA GLU A 11 -14.95 4.84 -7.98
C GLU A 11 -15.92 4.24 -6.95
N ASN A 12 -16.62 3.18 -7.32
CA ASN A 12 -17.59 2.51 -6.45
C ASN A 12 -16.92 1.77 -5.28
N ASP A 13 -15.61 1.55 -5.35
CA ASP A 13 -14.85 0.86 -4.31
C ASP A 13 -14.36 1.78 -3.20
N VAL A 14 -14.58 3.09 -3.28
CA VAL A 14 -14.06 4.04 -2.27
C VAL A 14 -14.45 3.65 -0.85
N PRO A 15 -15.72 3.30 -0.54
CA PRO A 15 -16.08 2.85 0.80
C PRO A 15 -15.30 1.60 1.23
N LEU A 16 -15.11 0.66 0.33
CA LEU A 16 -14.34 -0.57 0.59
C LEU A 16 -12.87 -0.25 0.88
N VAL A 17 -12.28 0.63 0.08
CA VAL A 17 -10.87 1.04 0.28
C VAL A 17 -10.69 1.67 1.65
N LEU A 18 -11.59 2.56 2.05
CA LEU A 18 -11.53 3.19 3.37
C LEU A 18 -11.68 2.14 4.49
N ASP A 19 -12.57 1.18 4.32
CA ASP A 19 -12.74 0.09 5.28
C ASP A 19 -11.45 -0.71 5.44
N PHE A 20 -10.81 -1.07 4.34
CA PHE A 20 -9.52 -1.78 4.38
C PHE A 20 -8.41 -0.95 5.01
N ILE A 21 -8.35 0.35 4.73
CA ILE A 21 -7.38 1.26 5.35
C ILE A 21 -7.56 1.26 6.87
N ARG A 22 -8.80 1.35 7.35
CA ARG A 22 -9.08 1.32 8.78
C ARG A 22 -8.71 0.00 9.42
N LYS A 23 -9.03 -1.11 8.75
CA LYS A 23 -8.68 -2.45 9.25
C LYS A 23 -7.16 -2.64 9.34
N LEU A 24 -6.42 -2.17 8.35
CA LEU A 24 -4.96 -2.21 8.39
C LEU A 24 -4.42 -1.35 9.52
N ALA A 25 -4.93 -0.13 9.68
CA ALA A 25 -4.52 0.78 10.75
C ALA A 25 -4.80 0.19 12.13
N GLU A 26 -5.93 -0.49 12.29
CA GLU A 26 -6.27 -1.19 13.54
C GLU A 26 -5.28 -2.32 13.81
N TYR A 27 -4.93 -3.11 12.80
CA TYR A 27 -3.91 -4.14 12.92
C TYR A 27 -2.57 -3.54 13.35
N GLU A 28 -2.21 -2.39 12.80
CA GLU A 28 -0.96 -1.68 13.12
C GLU A 28 -1.04 -0.86 14.41
N LYS A 29 -2.18 -0.88 15.10
CA LYS A 29 -2.43 -0.13 16.34
C LYS A 29 -2.37 1.38 16.15
N LEU A 30 -2.73 1.85 14.96
CA LEU A 30 -2.66 3.25 14.54
C LEU A 30 -3.99 3.79 14.01
N LEU A 31 -5.12 3.16 14.38
CA LEU A 31 -6.43 3.57 13.88
C LEU A 31 -6.71 5.07 14.13
N HIS A 32 -6.23 5.60 15.25
CA HIS A 32 -6.40 7.01 15.60
C HIS A 32 -5.69 7.96 14.63
N GLU A 33 -4.76 7.48 13.83
CA GLU A 33 -4.06 8.29 12.82
C GLU A 33 -4.87 8.45 11.53
N VAL A 34 -5.93 7.65 11.33
CA VAL A 34 -6.70 7.69 10.09
C VAL A 34 -7.67 8.87 10.12
N VAL A 35 -7.42 9.84 9.26
CA VAL A 35 -8.28 11.02 9.09
C VAL A 35 -8.92 11.07 7.70
N ALA A 36 -8.57 10.13 6.82
CA ALA A 36 -9.13 10.05 5.48
C ALA A 36 -10.63 9.80 5.53
N THR A 37 -11.35 10.41 4.60
CA THR A 37 -12.78 10.21 4.39
C THR A 37 -13.01 9.66 2.99
N GLU A 38 -14.21 9.18 2.71
CA GLU A 38 -14.57 8.73 1.36
C GLU A 38 -14.38 9.85 0.34
N GLU A 39 -14.78 11.07 0.69
CA GLU A 39 -14.63 12.22 -0.19
C GLU A 39 -13.17 12.52 -0.51
N ILE A 40 -12.31 12.54 0.52
CA ILE A 40 -10.87 12.77 0.34
C ILE A 40 -10.26 11.68 -0.54
N LEU A 41 -10.60 10.41 -0.30
CA LEU A 41 -10.09 9.29 -1.09
C LEU A 41 -10.57 9.34 -2.54
N TYR A 42 -11.83 9.65 -2.75
CA TYR A 42 -12.35 9.81 -4.11
C TYR A 42 -11.56 10.88 -4.87
N GLN A 43 -11.37 12.03 -4.26
CA GLN A 43 -10.63 13.13 -4.87
C GLN A 43 -9.19 12.70 -5.20
N SER A 44 -8.51 12.09 -4.25
CA SER A 44 -7.09 11.71 -4.41
C SER A 44 -6.89 10.58 -5.41
N LEU A 45 -7.76 9.58 -5.41
CA LEU A 45 -7.57 8.36 -6.21
C LEU A 45 -8.17 8.48 -7.61
N PHE A 46 -9.30 9.15 -7.77
CA PHE A 46 -10.05 9.10 -9.01
C PHE A 46 -10.12 10.44 -9.75
N VAL A 47 -9.93 11.56 -9.07
CA VAL A 47 -9.86 12.88 -9.70
C VAL A 47 -8.41 13.27 -9.95
N GLU A 48 -7.62 13.36 -8.89
CA GLU A 48 -6.20 13.74 -8.99
C GLU A 48 -5.29 12.60 -9.41
N LYS A 49 -5.73 11.37 -9.21
CA LYS A 49 -4.99 10.15 -9.57
C LYS A 49 -3.59 10.11 -8.97
N LYS A 50 -3.48 10.42 -7.67
CA LYS A 50 -2.21 10.45 -6.95
C LYS A 50 -1.73 9.08 -6.51
N ALA A 51 -2.64 8.11 -6.45
CA ALA A 51 -2.32 6.73 -6.11
C ALA A 51 -3.29 5.80 -6.82
N GLU A 52 -2.95 4.52 -6.84
CA GLU A 52 -3.76 3.49 -7.51
C GLU A 52 -4.04 2.38 -6.51
N VAL A 53 -5.15 1.68 -6.72
CA VAL A 53 -5.59 0.60 -5.83
C VAL A 53 -5.96 -0.63 -6.66
N VAL A 54 -5.53 -1.79 -6.20
CA VAL A 54 -6.04 -3.08 -6.68
C VAL A 54 -6.75 -3.80 -5.54
N ILE A 55 -7.82 -4.49 -5.88
CA ILE A 55 -8.65 -5.26 -4.95
C ILE A 55 -8.47 -6.74 -5.26
N ALA A 56 -8.20 -7.53 -4.23
CA ALA A 56 -8.18 -8.98 -4.33
C ALA A 56 -9.55 -9.53 -3.94
N GLU A 57 -10.08 -10.43 -4.77
CA GLU A 57 -11.39 -11.05 -4.54
C GLU A 57 -11.28 -12.57 -4.58
N GLU A 58 -12.02 -13.23 -3.70
CA GLU A 58 -12.23 -14.67 -3.71
C GLU A 58 -13.71 -14.92 -3.89
N GLU A 59 -14.09 -15.64 -4.94
CA GLU A 59 -15.50 -15.89 -5.29
C GLU A 59 -16.34 -14.61 -5.36
N GLY A 60 -15.75 -13.53 -5.87
CA GLY A 60 -16.40 -12.24 -5.99
C GLY A 60 -16.45 -11.42 -4.71
N ASN A 61 -15.90 -11.93 -3.61
CA ASN A 61 -15.89 -11.22 -2.32
C ASN A 61 -14.52 -10.58 -2.07
N PRO A 62 -14.48 -9.28 -1.74
CA PRO A 62 -13.21 -8.63 -1.46
C PRO A 62 -12.52 -9.24 -0.23
N VAL A 63 -11.25 -9.60 -0.39
CA VAL A 63 -10.47 -10.23 0.69
C VAL A 63 -9.18 -9.49 1.01
N GLY A 64 -8.81 -8.51 0.22
CA GLY A 64 -7.62 -7.73 0.45
C GLY A 64 -7.44 -6.62 -0.58
N PHE A 65 -6.43 -5.80 -0.38
CA PHE A 65 -6.13 -4.71 -1.30
C PHE A 65 -4.65 -4.34 -1.24
N ALA A 66 -4.22 -3.60 -2.25
CA ALA A 66 -2.93 -2.89 -2.23
C ALA A 66 -3.14 -1.49 -2.79
N LEU A 67 -2.54 -0.51 -2.15
CA LEU A 67 -2.55 0.89 -2.59
C LEU A 67 -1.11 1.31 -2.83
N TYR A 68 -0.83 1.88 -3.99
CA TYR A 68 0.53 2.18 -4.41
C TYR A 68 0.58 3.45 -5.27
N PHE A 69 1.79 3.99 -5.40
CA PHE A 69 2.04 5.16 -6.23
C PHE A 69 3.48 5.10 -6.74
N HIS A 70 3.89 6.06 -7.57
CA HIS A 70 5.25 6.12 -8.05
C HIS A 70 6.06 7.13 -7.25
N ASN A 71 7.18 6.66 -6.69
CA ASN A 71 8.22 7.53 -6.17
C ASN A 71 9.31 7.68 -7.24
N PHE A 72 10.45 8.26 -6.90
CA PHE A 72 11.53 8.45 -7.85
C PHE A 72 12.88 8.24 -7.16
N SER A 73 13.77 7.55 -7.84
CA SER A 73 15.17 7.40 -7.39
C SER A 73 16.11 8.12 -8.33
N THR A 74 16.85 9.08 -7.81
CA THR A 74 17.89 9.76 -8.58
C THR A 74 19.08 8.84 -8.89
N PHE A 75 19.34 7.87 -8.00
CA PHE A 75 20.44 6.92 -8.20
C PHE A 75 20.17 6.01 -9.41
N VAL A 76 18.92 5.60 -9.58
CA VAL A 76 18.52 4.75 -10.70
C VAL A 76 18.10 5.59 -11.91
N GLY A 77 17.68 6.82 -11.70
CA GLY A 77 17.20 7.72 -12.75
C GLY A 77 15.81 7.37 -13.26
N ARG A 78 15.05 6.60 -12.50
CA ARG A 78 13.72 6.13 -12.90
C ARG A 78 12.75 6.24 -11.75
N LYS A 79 11.44 6.26 -12.09
CA LYS A 79 10.40 6.10 -11.09
C LYS A 79 10.50 4.71 -10.45
N GLY A 80 10.06 4.62 -9.22
CA GLY A 80 9.85 3.37 -8.51
C GLY A 80 8.37 3.12 -8.32
N LEU A 81 8.01 1.90 -7.95
CA LEU A 81 6.68 1.62 -7.45
C LEU A 81 6.78 1.58 -5.92
N TYR A 82 6.03 2.45 -5.26
CA TYR A 82 5.99 2.50 -3.80
C TYR A 82 4.66 1.95 -3.31
N LEU A 83 4.74 0.88 -2.53
CA LEU A 83 3.57 0.25 -1.93
C LEU A 83 3.29 0.93 -0.59
N GLU A 84 2.17 1.67 -0.53
CA GLU A 84 1.76 2.34 0.70
C GLU A 84 1.06 1.37 1.65
N ASP A 85 0.06 0.63 1.16
CA ASP A 85 -0.73 -0.29 1.97
C ASP A 85 -0.89 -1.64 1.30
N LEU A 86 -0.70 -2.71 2.08
CA LEU A 86 -0.99 -4.09 1.69
C LEU A 86 -1.77 -4.74 2.84
N PHE A 87 -2.96 -5.22 2.56
CA PHE A 87 -3.80 -5.85 3.59
C PHE A 87 -4.58 -7.02 3.03
N VAL A 88 -4.63 -8.10 3.80
CA VAL A 88 -5.48 -9.28 3.54
C VAL A 88 -6.29 -9.54 4.81
N LEU A 89 -7.57 -9.81 4.67
CA LEU A 89 -8.43 -10.11 5.82
C LEU A 89 -7.81 -11.22 6.68
N PRO A 90 -7.85 -11.11 8.01
CA PRO A 90 -7.23 -12.11 8.90
C PRO A 90 -7.70 -13.54 8.61
N SER A 91 -8.98 -13.74 8.29
CA SER A 91 -9.55 -15.05 7.97
C SER A 91 -9.04 -15.64 6.65
N LYS A 92 -8.38 -14.82 5.83
CA LYS A 92 -7.89 -15.21 4.51
C LYS A 92 -6.37 -15.21 4.41
N ARG A 93 -5.69 -15.06 5.54
CA ARG A 93 -4.22 -15.14 5.58
C ARG A 93 -3.75 -16.59 5.51
N GLY A 94 -2.50 -16.78 5.07
CA GLY A 94 -1.93 -18.11 4.92
C GLY A 94 -2.35 -18.83 3.65
N LEU A 95 -3.10 -18.17 2.76
CA LEU A 95 -3.55 -18.73 1.47
C LEU A 95 -2.73 -18.22 0.28
N GLY A 96 -1.71 -17.40 0.53
CA GLY A 96 -0.86 -16.85 -0.53
C GLY A 96 -1.38 -15.58 -1.18
N TYR A 97 -2.44 -14.97 -0.66
CA TYR A 97 -3.05 -13.78 -1.28
C TYR A 97 -2.17 -12.54 -1.16
N GLY A 98 -1.49 -12.35 -0.04
CA GLY A 98 -0.54 -11.25 0.12
C GLY A 98 0.62 -11.36 -0.87
N LYS A 99 1.14 -12.56 -1.05
CA LYS A 99 2.20 -12.82 -2.04
C LYS A 99 1.70 -12.57 -3.47
N ALA A 100 0.46 -12.96 -3.76
CA ALA A 100 -0.15 -12.74 -5.07
C ALA A 100 -0.30 -11.24 -5.36
N LEU A 101 -0.71 -10.44 -4.36
CA LEU A 101 -0.78 -8.99 -4.50
C LEU A 101 0.58 -8.38 -4.77
N LEU A 102 1.61 -8.77 -4.01
CA LEU A 102 2.98 -8.28 -4.23
C LEU A 102 3.51 -8.66 -5.61
N LYS A 103 3.25 -9.89 -6.03
CA LYS A 103 3.64 -10.33 -7.37
C LYS A 103 2.96 -9.50 -8.45
N HIS A 104 1.67 -9.21 -8.27
CA HIS A 104 0.92 -8.38 -9.20
C HIS A 104 1.54 -6.98 -9.33
N LEU A 105 1.90 -6.37 -8.19
CA LEU A 105 2.56 -5.07 -8.19
C LEU A 105 3.95 -5.12 -8.81
N ALA A 106 4.69 -6.19 -8.58
CA ALA A 106 6.01 -6.37 -9.20
C ALA A 106 5.89 -6.46 -10.73
N GLN A 107 4.85 -7.14 -11.22
CA GLN A 107 4.56 -7.19 -12.65
C GLN A 107 4.26 -5.81 -13.22
N ILE A 108 3.45 -5.01 -12.51
CA ILE A 108 3.17 -3.62 -12.89
C ILE A 108 4.48 -2.80 -12.92
N ALA A 109 5.32 -2.95 -11.91
CA ALA A 109 6.59 -2.24 -11.83
C ALA A 109 7.48 -2.55 -13.04
N VAL A 110 7.60 -3.83 -13.40
CA VAL A 110 8.39 -4.26 -14.56
C VAL A 110 7.79 -3.70 -15.86
N GLU A 111 6.48 -3.83 -16.04
CA GLU A 111 5.79 -3.33 -17.23
C GLU A 111 5.95 -1.82 -17.42
N ARG A 112 5.97 -1.08 -16.33
CA ARG A 112 6.13 0.38 -16.34
C ARG A 112 7.58 0.84 -16.33
N ASN A 113 8.54 -0.09 -16.42
CA ASN A 113 9.98 0.21 -16.41
C ASN A 113 10.41 0.93 -15.13
N CYS A 114 9.81 0.57 -14.00
CA CYS A 114 10.25 1.08 -12.70
C CYS A 114 11.60 0.51 -12.34
N GLY A 115 12.45 1.31 -11.70
CA GLY A 115 13.79 0.86 -11.31
C GLY A 115 13.81 -0.01 -10.06
N ARG A 116 12.79 0.13 -9.20
CA ARG A 116 12.69 -0.66 -7.98
C ARG A 116 11.28 -0.55 -7.39
N MET A 117 11.00 -1.38 -6.40
CA MET A 117 9.76 -1.39 -5.65
C MET A 117 10.12 -1.34 -4.17
N GLU A 118 9.47 -0.46 -3.42
CA GLU A 118 9.77 -0.24 -2.02
C GLU A 118 8.51 -0.11 -1.18
N TRP A 119 8.63 -0.42 0.11
CA TRP A 119 7.59 -0.22 1.12
C TRP A 119 8.23 -0.16 2.49
N VAL A 120 7.47 0.24 3.50
CA VAL A 120 7.92 0.25 4.89
C VAL A 120 7.11 -0.75 5.72
N CYS A 121 7.68 -1.16 6.83
CA CYS A 121 7.07 -2.11 7.75
C CYS A 121 7.42 -1.69 9.17
N LEU A 122 6.44 -1.75 10.07
CA LEU A 122 6.68 -1.48 11.48
C LEU A 122 7.69 -2.49 12.04
N ASP A 123 8.65 -2.00 12.81
CA ASP A 123 9.75 -2.82 13.32
C ASP A 123 9.28 -3.99 14.21
N TRP A 124 8.13 -3.85 14.87
CA TRP A 124 7.59 -4.91 15.72
C TRP A 124 6.87 -6.02 14.93
N ASN A 125 6.58 -5.80 13.65
CA ASN A 125 5.77 -6.71 12.84
C ASN A 125 6.62 -7.85 12.27
N LYS A 126 7.05 -8.76 13.16
CA LYS A 126 7.97 -9.84 12.81
C LYS A 126 7.45 -10.76 11.71
N SER A 127 6.16 -11.08 11.74
CA SER A 127 5.61 -12.00 10.73
C SER A 127 5.68 -11.40 9.33
N SER A 128 5.40 -10.11 9.18
CA SER A 128 5.55 -9.42 7.90
C SER A 128 7.01 -9.30 7.49
N ILE A 129 7.89 -8.98 8.43
CA ILE A 129 9.33 -8.89 8.17
C ILE A 129 9.86 -10.23 7.62
N ASP A 130 9.51 -11.33 8.27
CA ASP A 130 9.94 -12.66 7.83
C ASP A 130 9.39 -12.99 6.44
N PHE A 131 8.14 -12.62 6.18
CA PHE A 131 7.52 -12.80 4.88
C PHE A 131 8.27 -12.03 3.79
N TYR A 132 8.58 -10.75 4.03
CA TYR A 132 9.31 -9.93 3.06
C TYR A 132 10.71 -10.47 2.80
N LYS A 133 11.42 -10.88 3.83
CA LYS A 133 12.75 -11.50 3.68
C LYS A 133 12.69 -12.79 2.90
N SER A 134 11.63 -13.58 3.04
CA SER A 134 11.46 -14.82 2.30
C SER A 134 11.32 -14.59 0.80
N MET A 135 10.94 -13.38 0.39
CA MET A 135 10.83 -12.98 -1.00
C MET A 135 12.07 -12.24 -1.51
N ASN A 136 13.16 -12.26 -0.74
CA ASN A 136 14.42 -11.59 -1.07
C ASN A 136 14.33 -10.06 -1.07
N ALA A 137 13.38 -9.47 -0.34
CA ALA A 137 13.38 -8.04 -0.10
C ALA A 137 14.46 -7.69 0.92
N ASN A 138 15.24 -6.64 0.64
CA ASN A 138 16.34 -6.22 1.50
C ASN A 138 15.90 -5.06 2.40
N PRO A 139 15.98 -5.21 3.73
CA PRO A 139 15.67 -4.08 4.62
C PRO A 139 16.77 -3.02 4.50
N MET A 140 16.35 -1.77 4.29
CA MET A 140 17.26 -0.62 4.14
C MET A 140 17.49 0.02 5.51
N GLU A 141 18.23 -0.67 6.38
CA GLU A 141 18.36 -0.34 7.79
C GLU A 141 19.13 0.95 8.09
N ASP A 142 19.97 1.39 7.15
CA ASP A 142 20.76 2.62 7.34
C ASP A 142 19.94 3.89 7.12
N TRP A 143 18.71 3.78 6.66
CA TRP A 143 17.86 4.91 6.32
C TRP A 143 16.78 5.14 7.35
N THR A 144 16.59 6.39 7.73
CA THR A 144 15.51 6.79 8.66
C THR A 144 14.59 7.76 7.93
N ILE A 145 13.28 7.52 8.03
CA ILE A 145 12.26 8.40 7.47
C ILE A 145 12.08 9.60 8.40
N TYR A 146 12.13 10.82 7.84
CA TYR A 146 11.81 12.05 8.56
C TYR A 146 10.48 12.59 8.06
N ARG A 147 9.65 13.06 8.99
CA ARG A 147 8.28 13.50 8.69
C ARG A 147 8.00 14.85 9.31
N LEU A 148 7.44 15.76 8.50
CA LEU A 148 6.85 17.00 8.99
C LEU A 148 5.35 16.94 8.74
N THR A 149 4.55 17.11 9.77
CA THR A 149 3.09 17.10 9.68
C THR A 149 2.50 18.23 10.54
N GLY A 150 1.23 18.54 10.31
CA GLY A 150 0.48 19.49 11.13
C GLY A 150 1.14 20.86 11.21
N GLU A 151 1.18 21.41 12.41
CA GLU A 151 1.73 22.76 12.63
C GLU A 151 3.22 22.87 12.28
N ASN A 152 3.98 21.80 12.49
CA ASN A 152 5.41 21.80 12.14
C ASN A 152 5.61 22.00 10.64
N LEU A 153 4.76 21.37 9.82
CA LEU A 153 4.80 21.55 8.37
C LEU A 153 4.40 22.99 8.00
N LEU A 154 3.31 23.48 8.58
CA LEU A 154 2.82 24.83 8.33
C LEU A 154 3.85 25.90 8.74
N ASN A 155 4.48 25.72 9.91
CA ASN A 155 5.49 26.64 10.39
C ASN A 155 6.74 26.66 9.50
N MET A 156 7.17 25.50 9.02
CA MET A 156 8.31 25.44 8.10
C MET A 156 8.02 26.16 6.78
N ALA A 157 6.77 26.16 6.33
CA ALA A 157 6.36 26.78 5.07
C ALA A 157 6.16 28.30 5.15
N LYS A 158 6.15 28.89 6.35
CA LYS A 158 5.96 30.35 6.52
C LYS A 158 7.12 31.11 5.93
N LYS A 159 6.78 32.25 5.29
CA LYS A 159 7.78 33.19 4.76
C LYS A 159 8.28 34.14 5.82
#